data_609916035d0b6f0543243461c35a28e4
#
_entry.id   609916035d0b6f0543243461c35a28e4
#
_cell.length_a   1.000
_cell.length_b   1.000
_cell.length_c   1.000
_cell.angle_alpha   90.00
_cell.angle_beta   90.00
_cell.angle_gamma   90.00
#
_symmetry.space_group_name_H-M   'P 1'
#
loop_
_entity.id
_entity.type
_entity.pdbx_description
1 polymer ?
#
loop_
_entity_poly.entity_id
_entity_poly.type
_entity_poly.pdbx_seq_one_letter_code
_entity_poly.pdbx_strand_id
1 'polypeptide(L)'
;MGTLGSRQLLLCWALWGLCLASDYDDYSQNSTSEQASTPEASPCPRAIPGDQATVNNVTYLLIPEATRAQLGSAVTVRLIPCLYVLVFLLGLPSNALALWVLATRAERQAPTVFLMNLAAADLLLISVLPFKISYYFLGNHWPFGEGLCRLTTALFYGNMYCSVLLLTCISVDRYLAVAHPFSSRAFRTPALAAGTCAGAWLCSAALTLPLALQQQSYPLLGAGLTLCHDVLPRHEDDGFYFYYFVVLISCAFLLPLLLLALSSGAVLRVLLRGGGRYGHAAKLTALVLVTLVVFYVPSNVLLLLHYSSPCSRLHGRLYLSYMVSLALSTFNSCADPFVYYYVSEDFREKVKRKVFRGSKKTTISLKTSKETLPRSKHSLV
;
A
#
# COMPACT_ATOMS: atom_id res chain seq x y z
N MET A 1 -23.21 7.27 -16.83
CA MET A 1 -21.80 7.36 -16.38
C MET A 1 -21.42 6.06 -15.70
N GLY A 2 -21.21 4.97 -16.45
CA GLY A 2 -21.11 3.63 -15.87
C GLY A 2 -20.17 2.65 -16.60
N THR A 3 -19.27 3.08 -17.44
CA THR A 3 -18.38 2.15 -18.16
C THR A 3 -16.89 2.54 -18.16
N LEU A 4 -16.52 3.64 -17.51
CA LEU A 4 -15.12 4.08 -17.48
C LEU A 4 -14.25 3.29 -16.48
N GLY A 5 -14.82 2.86 -15.35
CA GLY A 5 -14.05 2.18 -14.30
C GLY A 5 -13.54 0.79 -14.67
N SER A 6 -14.34 -0.01 -15.39
CA SER A 6 -13.95 -1.38 -15.77
C SER A 6 -12.88 -1.41 -16.88
N ARG A 7 -12.93 -0.46 -17.82
CA ARG A 7 -11.94 -0.35 -18.89
C ARG A 7 -10.57 0.12 -18.38
N GLN A 8 -10.54 1.03 -17.41
CA GLN A 8 -9.27 1.47 -16.81
C GLN A 8 -8.62 0.38 -15.96
N LEU A 9 -9.43 -0.42 -15.25
CA LEU A 9 -8.94 -1.59 -14.53
C LEU A 9 -8.39 -2.66 -15.46
N LEU A 10 -9.08 -2.95 -16.57
CA LEU A 10 -8.61 -3.87 -17.60
C LEU A 10 -7.35 -3.36 -18.30
N LEU A 11 -7.22 -2.04 -18.51
CA LEU A 11 -6.01 -1.42 -19.04
C LEU A 11 -4.82 -1.55 -18.08
N CYS A 12 -5.02 -1.37 -16.79
CA CYS A 12 -3.96 -1.62 -15.78
C CYS A 12 -3.53 -3.08 -15.78
N TRP A 13 -4.48 -4.03 -15.86
CA TRP A 13 -4.17 -5.47 -15.96
C TRP A 13 -3.54 -5.84 -17.30
N ALA A 14 -4.00 -5.22 -18.40
CA ALA A 14 -3.42 -5.43 -19.73
C ALA A 14 -2.01 -4.84 -19.84
N LEU A 15 -1.76 -3.66 -19.30
CA LEU A 15 -0.42 -3.07 -19.22
C LEU A 15 0.51 -3.91 -18.32
N TRP A 16 -0.04 -4.48 -17.25
CA TRP A 16 0.68 -5.41 -16.38
C TRP A 16 1.00 -6.73 -17.08
N GLY A 17 0.04 -7.26 -17.82
CA GLY A 17 0.22 -8.45 -18.68
C GLY A 17 1.19 -8.20 -19.83
N LEU A 18 1.17 -7.02 -20.44
CA LEU A 18 2.11 -6.61 -21.49
C LEU A 18 3.54 -6.42 -20.97
N CYS A 19 3.73 -5.88 -19.76
CA CYS A 19 5.06 -5.87 -19.11
C CYS A 19 5.60 -7.28 -18.85
N LEU A 20 4.74 -8.28 -18.64
CA LEU A 20 5.14 -9.68 -18.48
C LEU A 20 5.32 -10.41 -19.82
N ALA A 21 4.61 -9.99 -20.87
CA ALA A 21 4.57 -10.67 -22.17
C ALA A 21 5.60 -10.13 -23.18
N SER A 22 5.99 -8.85 -23.11
CA SER A 22 6.91 -8.24 -24.08
C SER A 22 8.34 -8.80 -24.04
N ASP A 23 8.63 -9.66 -23.05
CA ASP A 23 9.96 -10.24 -22.83
C ASP A 23 10.04 -11.74 -23.19
N TYR A 24 8.99 -12.32 -23.79
CA TYR A 24 8.95 -13.77 -24.06
C TYR A 24 9.59 -14.17 -25.41
N ASP A 25 9.78 -13.24 -26.35
CA ASP A 25 10.14 -13.57 -27.72
C ASP A 25 11.63 -13.51 -28.08
N ASP A 26 12.55 -13.14 -27.14
CA ASP A 26 13.95 -12.88 -27.52
C ASP A 26 15.00 -13.89 -27.00
N TYR A 27 14.62 -15.10 -26.56
CA TYR A 27 15.58 -16.10 -26.06
C TYR A 27 15.31 -17.53 -26.53
N SER A 28 15.36 -17.72 -27.83
CA SER A 28 15.47 -19.06 -28.44
C SER A 28 16.70 -19.12 -29.36
N GLN A 29 17.90 -19.14 -28.78
CA GLN A 29 19.10 -19.75 -29.41
C GLN A 29 20.33 -19.56 -28.50
N ASN A 30 20.79 -20.63 -27.94
CA ASN A 30 22.13 -21.15 -27.68
C ASN A 30 22.20 -21.90 -26.35
N SER A 31 21.92 -23.20 -26.41
CA SER A 31 22.27 -24.14 -25.34
C SER A 31 23.35 -25.07 -25.83
N THR A 32 24.60 -24.83 -25.48
CA THR A 32 25.65 -25.83 -25.41
C THR A 32 25.69 -26.40 -24.00
N SER A 33 25.60 -27.70 -23.95
CA SER A 33 25.54 -28.55 -22.76
C SER A 33 26.82 -28.50 -21.93
N GLU A 34 26.68 -28.08 -20.67
CA GLU A 34 27.60 -28.48 -19.60
C GLU A 34 26.76 -29.10 -18.48
N GLN A 35 26.99 -30.38 -18.25
CA GLN A 35 26.45 -31.15 -17.12
C GLN A 35 27.14 -30.66 -15.84
N ALA A 36 26.43 -29.78 -15.09
CA ALA A 36 26.76 -29.46 -13.72
C ALA A 36 25.72 -30.13 -12.80
N SER A 37 26.22 -30.86 -11.81
CA SER A 37 25.49 -31.46 -10.70
C SER A 37 24.44 -30.49 -10.17
N THR A 38 23.17 -30.93 -10.07
CA THR A 38 22.06 -30.17 -9.53
C THR A 38 22.34 -29.79 -8.07
N PRO A 39 22.54 -28.50 -7.75
CA PRO A 39 22.54 -28.07 -6.36
C PRO A 39 21.09 -28.19 -5.83
N GLU A 40 20.92 -28.79 -4.66
CA GLU A 40 19.67 -28.74 -3.93
C GLU A 40 19.17 -27.28 -3.90
N ALA A 41 17.96 -27.08 -4.38
CA ALA A 41 17.37 -25.76 -4.52
C ALA A 41 17.02 -25.19 -3.15
N SER A 42 17.94 -24.41 -2.56
CA SER A 42 17.66 -23.65 -1.36
C SER A 42 16.60 -22.57 -1.65
N PRO A 43 15.64 -22.34 -0.73
CA PRO A 43 14.61 -21.32 -0.89
C PRO A 43 15.23 -19.92 -0.97
N CYS A 44 14.60 -19.02 -1.72
CA CYS A 44 15.11 -17.67 -1.93
C CYS A 44 14.64 -16.68 -0.87
N PRO A 45 15.51 -15.74 -0.43
CA PRO A 45 15.12 -14.68 0.48
C PRO A 45 14.11 -13.70 -0.16
N ARG A 46 13.40 -12.91 0.65
CA ARG A 46 12.41 -11.90 0.21
C ARG A 46 13.01 -10.85 -0.73
N ALA A 47 14.28 -10.57 -0.56
CA ALA A 47 15.09 -9.69 -1.39
C ALA A 47 15.89 -10.52 -2.44
N ILE A 48 16.65 -9.85 -3.27
CA ILE A 48 17.59 -10.51 -4.16
C ILE A 48 18.67 -11.22 -3.30
N PRO A 49 19.00 -12.50 -3.55
CA PRO A 49 20.05 -13.18 -2.81
C PRO A 49 21.42 -12.65 -3.21
N GLY A 50 22.22 -12.25 -2.23
CA GLY A 50 23.62 -11.83 -2.39
C GLY A 50 24.56 -12.79 -1.70
N ASP A 51 25.70 -13.10 -2.35
CA ASP A 51 26.76 -13.87 -1.72
C ASP A 51 27.54 -12.99 -0.74
N GLN A 52 27.95 -13.54 0.40
CA GLN A 52 28.66 -12.80 1.42
C GLN A 52 30.15 -12.82 1.21
N ALA A 53 30.80 -11.67 1.38
CA ALA A 53 32.25 -11.55 1.46
C ALA A 53 32.62 -10.70 2.68
N THR A 54 33.43 -11.23 3.60
CA THR A 54 33.90 -10.49 4.77
C THR A 54 35.27 -9.90 4.50
N VAL A 55 35.36 -8.57 4.53
CA VAL A 55 36.63 -7.83 4.38
C VAL A 55 36.77 -6.90 5.58
N ASN A 56 37.89 -7.02 6.32
CA ASN A 56 38.15 -6.18 7.53
C ASN A 56 37.01 -6.17 8.56
N ASN A 57 36.42 -7.31 8.90
CA ASN A 57 35.27 -7.48 9.80
C ASN A 57 33.98 -6.80 9.33
N VAL A 58 33.89 -6.36 8.09
CA VAL A 58 32.64 -5.84 7.49
C VAL A 58 32.12 -6.84 6.48
N THR A 59 30.86 -7.22 6.59
CA THR A 59 30.19 -8.11 5.64
C THR A 59 29.70 -7.30 4.44
N TYR A 60 30.26 -7.58 3.28
CA TYR A 60 29.84 -7.03 2.00
C TYR A 60 28.97 -8.05 1.26
N LEU A 61 28.08 -7.55 0.41
CA LEU A 61 27.34 -8.39 -0.53
C LEU A 61 27.95 -8.32 -1.92
N LEU A 62 27.98 -9.48 -2.56
CA LEU A 62 28.33 -9.67 -3.97
C LEU A 62 27.04 -10.00 -4.72
N ILE A 63 26.80 -9.30 -5.82
CA ILE A 63 25.67 -9.57 -6.71
C ILE A 63 26.16 -9.67 -8.16
N PRO A 64 25.51 -10.49 -8.99
CA PRO A 64 25.79 -10.57 -10.42
C PRO A 64 25.61 -9.21 -11.10
N GLU A 65 26.36 -8.94 -12.16
CA GLU A 65 26.29 -7.69 -12.91
C GLU A 65 24.89 -7.44 -13.50
N ALA A 66 24.22 -8.48 -13.97
CA ALA A 66 22.83 -8.41 -14.44
C ALA A 66 21.88 -7.90 -13.35
N THR A 67 22.03 -8.35 -12.11
CA THR A 67 21.24 -7.87 -10.95
C THR A 67 21.54 -6.41 -10.64
N ARG A 68 22.82 -6.03 -10.70
CA ARG A 68 23.26 -4.65 -10.50
C ARG A 68 22.66 -3.72 -11.56
N ALA A 69 22.63 -4.15 -12.82
CA ALA A 69 21.99 -3.41 -13.91
C ALA A 69 20.49 -3.24 -13.70
N GLN A 70 19.81 -4.27 -13.18
CA GLN A 70 18.37 -4.18 -12.84
C GLN A 70 18.09 -3.20 -11.71
N LEU A 71 18.89 -3.21 -10.65
CA LEU A 71 18.78 -2.24 -9.55
C LEU A 71 18.99 -0.80 -10.06
N GLY A 72 19.93 -0.58 -10.99
CA GLY A 72 20.19 0.72 -11.62
C GLY A 72 19.21 1.09 -12.75
N SER A 73 18.21 0.27 -13.05
CA SER A 73 17.28 0.49 -14.16
C SER A 73 16.44 1.77 -13.97
N ALA A 74 15.98 2.36 -15.07
CA ALA A 74 15.10 3.54 -15.02
C ALA A 74 13.78 3.26 -14.26
N VAL A 75 13.32 2.02 -14.24
CA VAL A 75 12.14 1.62 -13.45
C VAL A 75 12.42 1.78 -11.96
N THR A 76 13.56 1.30 -11.48
CA THR A 76 13.91 1.36 -10.06
C THR A 76 14.25 2.78 -9.60
N VAL A 77 15.13 3.49 -10.35
CA VAL A 77 15.65 4.79 -9.90
C VAL A 77 14.79 5.99 -10.30
N ARG A 78 13.78 5.82 -11.19
CA ARG A 78 12.89 6.91 -11.62
C ARG A 78 11.42 6.60 -11.38
N LEU A 79 10.90 5.48 -11.93
CA LEU A 79 9.46 5.18 -11.85
C LEU A 79 9.03 4.95 -10.39
N ILE A 80 9.69 4.05 -9.65
CA ILE A 80 9.34 3.72 -8.27
C ILE A 80 9.35 4.96 -7.36
N PRO A 81 10.42 5.78 -7.30
CA PRO A 81 10.40 6.98 -6.46
C PRO A 81 9.36 8.01 -6.91
N CYS A 82 9.07 8.15 -8.20
CA CYS A 82 7.99 9.02 -8.67
C CYS A 82 6.62 8.55 -8.16
N LEU A 83 6.35 7.23 -8.14
CA LEU A 83 5.14 6.68 -7.55
C LEU A 83 5.05 7.03 -6.06
N TYR A 84 6.13 6.86 -5.30
CA TYR A 84 6.16 7.23 -3.87
C TYR A 84 5.99 8.74 -3.64
N VAL A 85 6.55 9.60 -4.49
CA VAL A 85 6.32 11.06 -4.45
C VAL A 85 4.84 11.38 -4.63
N LEU A 86 4.16 10.75 -5.59
CA LEU A 86 2.72 10.94 -5.79
C LEU A 86 1.93 10.51 -4.55
N VAL A 87 2.24 9.35 -3.97
CA VAL A 87 1.59 8.88 -2.73
C VAL A 87 1.85 9.85 -1.57
N PHE A 88 3.06 10.34 -1.43
CA PHE A 88 3.41 11.33 -0.39
C PHE A 88 2.60 12.63 -0.55
N LEU A 89 2.57 13.19 -1.75
CA LEU A 89 1.89 14.47 -2.03
C LEU A 89 0.36 14.38 -1.89
N LEU A 90 -0.24 13.25 -2.26
CA LEU A 90 -1.70 13.06 -2.19
C LEU A 90 -2.13 12.48 -0.84
N GLY A 91 -1.40 11.50 -0.33
CA GLY A 91 -1.74 10.76 0.88
C GLY A 91 -1.53 11.59 2.15
N LEU A 92 -0.44 12.36 2.25
CA LEU A 92 -0.16 13.15 3.46
C LEU A 92 -1.28 14.14 3.78
N PRO A 93 -1.67 15.07 2.89
CA PRO A 93 -2.70 16.04 3.22
C PRO A 93 -4.08 15.41 3.41
N SER A 94 -4.41 14.36 2.65
CA SER A 94 -5.72 13.72 2.72
C SER A 94 -5.91 12.93 4.01
N ASN A 95 -4.93 12.12 4.43
CA ASN A 95 -5.00 11.35 5.68
C ASN A 95 -4.83 12.24 6.92
N ALA A 96 -3.97 13.27 6.87
CA ALA A 96 -3.84 14.25 7.95
C ALA A 96 -5.15 15.02 8.17
N LEU A 97 -5.80 15.48 7.10
CA LEU A 97 -7.11 16.12 7.18
C LEU A 97 -8.18 15.16 7.71
N ALA A 98 -8.17 13.92 7.23
CA ALA A 98 -9.11 12.89 7.68
C ALA A 98 -8.95 12.62 9.17
N LEU A 99 -7.74 12.36 9.64
CA LEU A 99 -7.46 12.11 11.05
C LEU A 99 -7.85 13.31 11.92
N TRP A 100 -7.52 14.53 11.51
CA TRP A 100 -7.90 15.74 12.23
C TRP A 100 -9.42 15.90 12.35
N VAL A 101 -10.18 15.67 11.25
CA VAL A 101 -11.64 15.77 11.27
C VAL A 101 -12.26 14.68 12.13
N LEU A 102 -11.80 13.44 11.99
CA LEU A 102 -12.30 12.29 12.76
C LEU A 102 -12.01 12.46 14.27
N ALA A 103 -10.82 12.94 14.63
CA ALA A 103 -10.42 13.12 16.03
C ALA A 103 -11.14 14.28 16.73
N THR A 104 -11.40 15.40 16.01
CA THR A 104 -11.91 16.64 16.63
C THR A 104 -13.38 16.90 16.42
N ARG A 105 -13.97 16.31 15.39
CA ARG A 105 -15.30 16.69 14.91
C ARG A 105 -16.31 15.55 14.80
N ALA A 106 -15.87 14.30 14.71
CA ALA A 106 -16.75 13.16 14.57
C ALA A 106 -17.19 12.63 15.95
N GLU A 107 -18.38 12.05 16.02
CA GLU A 107 -18.83 11.30 17.19
C GLU A 107 -17.95 10.04 17.36
N ARG A 108 -17.66 9.69 18.60
CA ARG A 108 -16.88 8.49 18.93
C ARG A 108 -17.73 7.23 18.81
N GLN A 109 -18.02 6.82 17.59
CA GLN A 109 -18.67 5.57 17.26
C GLN A 109 -17.65 4.52 16.82
N ALA A 110 -18.00 3.23 16.84
CA ALA A 110 -17.09 2.15 16.41
C ALA A 110 -16.47 2.39 15.02
N PRO A 111 -17.22 2.78 13.97
CA PRO A 111 -16.65 3.09 12.67
C PRO A 111 -15.60 4.20 12.70
N THR A 112 -15.86 5.26 13.48
CA THR A 112 -14.92 6.39 13.61
C THR A 112 -13.59 5.94 14.20
N VAL A 113 -13.60 5.03 15.18
CA VAL A 113 -12.39 4.48 15.79
C VAL A 113 -11.56 3.71 14.75
N PHE A 114 -12.19 2.85 13.95
CA PHE A 114 -11.50 2.11 12.88
C PHE A 114 -10.87 3.07 11.85
N LEU A 115 -11.63 4.08 11.40
CA LEU A 115 -11.14 5.05 10.40
C LEU A 115 -9.99 5.91 10.91
N MET A 116 -10.01 6.30 12.19
CA MET A 116 -8.90 7.03 12.83
C MET A 116 -7.62 6.18 12.85
N ASN A 117 -7.74 4.90 13.19
CA ASN A 117 -6.60 3.98 13.20
C ASN A 117 -6.05 3.72 11.80
N LEU A 118 -6.93 3.60 10.79
CA LEU A 118 -6.52 3.46 9.40
C LEU A 118 -5.76 4.71 8.92
N ALA A 119 -6.28 5.91 9.17
CA ALA A 119 -5.60 7.15 8.82
C ALA A 119 -4.25 7.32 9.55
N ALA A 120 -4.16 6.87 10.81
CA ALA A 120 -2.90 6.86 11.56
C ALA A 120 -1.87 5.89 10.96
N ALA A 121 -2.31 4.69 10.55
CA ALA A 121 -1.47 3.71 9.87
C ALA A 121 -0.92 4.27 8.55
N ASP A 122 -1.77 4.89 7.73
CA ASP A 122 -1.35 5.52 6.49
C ASP A 122 -0.34 6.65 6.70
N LEU A 123 -0.53 7.49 7.72
CA LEU A 123 0.41 8.56 8.06
C LEU A 123 1.77 8.01 8.51
N LEU A 124 1.80 6.87 9.21
CA LEU A 124 3.07 6.20 9.56
C LEU A 124 3.80 5.71 8.31
N LEU A 125 3.11 5.09 7.36
CA LEU A 125 3.70 4.72 6.07
C LEU A 125 4.26 5.96 5.36
N ILE A 126 3.43 6.99 5.22
CA ILE A 126 3.78 8.22 4.49
C ILE A 126 4.99 8.91 5.14
N SER A 127 5.15 8.83 6.46
CA SER A 127 6.29 9.42 7.18
C SER A 127 7.64 8.79 6.81
N VAL A 128 7.66 7.53 6.37
CA VAL A 128 8.90 6.84 5.97
C VAL A 128 9.17 6.90 4.45
N LEU A 129 8.20 7.33 3.64
CA LEU A 129 8.37 7.46 2.19
C LEU A 129 9.51 8.41 1.78
N PRO A 130 9.77 9.57 2.42
CA PRO A 130 10.88 10.44 2.03
C PRO A 130 12.23 9.73 2.04
N PHE A 131 12.48 8.83 2.99
CA PHE A 131 13.71 8.04 3.05
C PHE A 131 13.81 7.04 1.89
N LYS A 132 12.71 6.35 1.56
CA LYS A 132 12.65 5.45 0.40
C LYS A 132 12.77 6.20 -0.94
N ILE A 133 12.14 7.37 -1.05
CA ILE A 133 12.27 8.24 -2.22
C ILE A 133 13.74 8.66 -2.42
N SER A 134 14.40 9.12 -1.36
CA SER A 134 15.81 9.50 -1.40
C SER A 134 16.70 8.31 -1.79
N TYR A 135 16.47 7.13 -1.22
CA TYR A 135 17.19 5.91 -1.52
C TYR A 135 17.21 5.58 -3.02
N TYR A 136 16.04 5.56 -3.66
CA TYR A 136 15.96 5.24 -5.08
C TYR A 136 16.51 6.35 -5.99
N PHE A 137 16.29 7.63 -5.66
CA PHE A 137 16.88 8.73 -6.42
C PHE A 137 18.40 8.82 -6.29
N LEU A 138 18.97 8.35 -5.19
CA LEU A 138 20.41 8.21 -5.01
C LEU A 138 21.00 6.97 -5.68
N GLY A 139 20.26 6.31 -6.58
CA GLY A 139 20.71 5.12 -7.27
C GLY A 139 20.80 3.88 -6.39
N ASN A 140 19.86 3.70 -5.47
CA ASN A 140 19.79 2.66 -4.45
C ASN A 140 20.92 2.78 -3.40
N HIS A 141 21.33 3.99 -3.06
CA HIS A 141 22.25 4.24 -1.96
C HIS A 141 21.52 4.67 -0.71
N TRP A 142 21.76 3.93 0.40
CA TRP A 142 21.19 4.19 1.71
C TRP A 142 22.20 4.82 2.67
N PRO A 143 22.19 6.15 2.85
CA PRO A 143 23.13 6.83 3.74
C PRO A 143 22.65 6.94 5.19
N PHE A 144 21.45 6.47 5.52
CA PHE A 144 20.77 6.77 6.79
C PHE A 144 21.06 5.77 7.91
N GLY A 145 21.92 4.79 7.68
CA GLY A 145 22.32 3.80 8.68
C GLY A 145 21.33 2.64 8.86
N GLU A 146 21.80 1.60 9.56
CA GLU A 146 21.08 0.34 9.71
C GLU A 146 19.78 0.48 10.49
N GLY A 147 19.78 1.22 11.62
CA GLY A 147 18.60 1.36 12.46
C GLY A 147 17.40 1.97 11.72
N LEU A 148 17.65 2.98 10.88
CA LEU A 148 16.59 3.60 10.09
C LEU A 148 16.17 2.70 8.92
N CYS A 149 17.07 1.89 8.35
CA CYS A 149 16.71 0.89 7.35
C CYS A 149 15.74 -0.16 7.92
N ARG A 150 16.03 -0.71 9.11
CA ARG A 150 15.12 -1.64 9.81
C ARG A 150 13.77 -1.00 10.10
N LEU A 151 13.77 0.20 10.66
CA LEU A 151 12.55 0.93 11.01
C LEU A 151 11.68 1.21 9.78
N THR A 152 12.26 1.75 8.71
CA THR A 152 11.52 2.05 7.48
C THR A 152 10.97 0.79 6.82
N THR A 153 11.73 -0.30 6.84
CA THR A 153 11.30 -1.59 6.31
C THR A 153 10.14 -2.17 7.14
N ALA A 154 10.29 -2.21 8.46
CA ALA A 154 9.26 -2.75 9.35
C ALA A 154 7.96 -1.92 9.30
N LEU A 155 8.05 -0.59 9.29
CA LEU A 155 6.88 0.29 9.18
C LEU A 155 6.19 0.17 7.81
N PHE A 156 6.96 0.03 6.73
CA PHE A 156 6.41 -0.12 5.38
C PHE A 156 5.56 -1.40 5.26
N TYR A 157 6.11 -2.54 5.64
CA TYR A 157 5.37 -3.81 5.58
C TYR A 157 4.32 -3.92 6.69
N GLY A 158 4.62 -3.38 7.88
CA GLY A 158 3.67 -3.33 8.99
C GLY A 158 2.41 -2.54 8.65
N ASN A 159 2.55 -1.39 7.99
CA ASN A 159 1.39 -0.65 7.49
C ASN A 159 0.57 -1.49 6.49
N MET A 160 1.21 -2.14 5.53
CA MET A 160 0.51 -2.93 4.53
C MET A 160 -0.42 -3.98 5.18
N TYR A 161 0.08 -4.73 6.15
CA TYR A 161 -0.73 -5.75 6.85
C TYR A 161 -1.72 -5.15 7.83
N CYS A 162 -1.34 -4.09 8.55
CA CYS A 162 -2.24 -3.38 9.47
C CYS A 162 -3.45 -2.81 8.73
N SER A 163 -3.25 -2.18 7.58
CA SER A 163 -4.33 -1.61 6.77
C SER A 163 -5.29 -2.69 6.26
N VAL A 164 -4.79 -3.84 5.80
CA VAL A 164 -5.65 -4.98 5.41
C VAL A 164 -6.49 -5.48 6.58
N LEU A 165 -5.90 -5.63 7.76
CA LEU A 165 -6.62 -6.04 8.98
C LEU A 165 -7.69 -5.02 9.38
N LEU A 166 -7.36 -3.72 9.39
CA LEU A 166 -8.30 -2.65 9.73
C LEU A 166 -9.45 -2.55 8.72
N LEU A 167 -9.16 -2.65 7.42
CA LEU A 167 -10.18 -2.66 6.36
C LEU A 167 -11.10 -3.88 6.46
N THR A 168 -10.55 -5.02 6.88
CA THR A 168 -11.34 -6.22 7.19
C THR A 168 -12.28 -5.96 8.37
N CYS A 169 -11.79 -5.36 9.46
CA CYS A 169 -12.62 -4.99 10.61
C CYS A 169 -13.73 -4.01 10.22
N ILE A 170 -13.43 -3.00 9.39
CA ILE A 170 -14.42 -2.06 8.86
C ILE A 170 -15.49 -2.80 8.04
N SER A 171 -15.09 -3.74 7.19
CA SER A 171 -16.02 -4.50 6.36
C SER A 171 -16.94 -5.41 7.19
N VAL A 172 -16.39 -6.06 8.22
CA VAL A 172 -17.18 -6.86 9.17
C VAL A 172 -18.13 -5.97 9.98
N ASP A 173 -17.67 -4.81 10.47
CA ASP A 173 -18.54 -3.83 11.16
C ASP A 173 -19.71 -3.39 10.27
N ARG A 174 -19.46 -3.13 8.99
CA ARG A 174 -20.50 -2.80 8.02
C ARG A 174 -21.47 -3.95 7.78
N TYR A 175 -20.96 -5.17 7.66
CA TYR A 175 -21.80 -6.36 7.54
C TYR A 175 -22.73 -6.50 8.74
N LEU A 176 -22.22 -6.40 9.95
CA LEU A 176 -23.01 -6.47 11.18
C LEU A 176 -24.06 -5.37 11.26
N ALA A 177 -23.71 -4.15 10.82
CA ALA A 177 -24.64 -3.01 10.81
C ALA A 177 -25.80 -3.21 9.84
N VAL A 178 -25.56 -3.81 8.68
CA VAL A 178 -26.54 -3.93 7.58
C VAL A 178 -27.34 -5.21 7.68
N ALA A 179 -26.66 -6.35 7.96
CA ALA A 179 -27.32 -7.66 8.01
C ALA A 179 -27.98 -7.98 9.36
N HIS A 180 -27.41 -7.45 10.45
CA HIS A 180 -27.84 -7.76 11.83
C HIS A 180 -28.01 -6.50 12.69
N PRO A 181 -28.85 -5.50 12.30
CA PRO A 181 -28.87 -4.18 12.91
C PRO A 181 -29.27 -4.19 14.40
N PHE A 182 -30.15 -5.08 14.82
CA PHE A 182 -30.63 -5.15 16.21
C PHE A 182 -29.68 -5.94 17.10
N SER A 183 -29.26 -7.13 16.70
CA SER A 183 -28.41 -8.01 17.52
C SER A 183 -26.95 -7.53 17.61
N SER A 184 -26.47 -6.79 16.61
CA SER A 184 -25.09 -6.31 16.61
C SER A 184 -24.88 -5.04 17.45
N ARG A 185 -25.93 -4.32 17.84
CA ARG A 185 -25.84 -3.03 18.53
C ARG A 185 -25.07 -3.12 19.85
N ALA A 186 -25.20 -4.24 20.58
CA ALA A 186 -24.51 -4.46 21.85
C ALA A 186 -22.98 -4.64 21.66
N PHE A 187 -22.54 -5.17 20.52
CA PHE A 187 -21.13 -5.46 20.24
C PHE A 187 -20.42 -4.32 19.49
N ARG A 188 -21.16 -3.41 18.85
CA ARG A 188 -20.58 -2.31 18.08
C ARG A 188 -20.29 -1.08 18.95
N THR A 189 -19.51 -1.28 20.01
CA THR A 189 -19.11 -0.21 20.92
C THR A 189 -17.73 0.37 20.53
N PRO A 190 -17.47 1.66 20.85
CA PRO A 190 -16.15 2.27 20.62
C PRO A 190 -15.03 1.56 21.36
N ALA A 191 -15.31 1.01 22.55
CA ALA A 191 -14.34 0.28 23.36
C ALA A 191 -13.93 -1.02 22.67
N LEU A 192 -14.88 -1.82 22.16
CA LEU A 192 -14.58 -3.03 21.42
C LEU A 192 -13.84 -2.72 20.13
N ALA A 193 -14.25 -1.67 19.40
CA ALA A 193 -13.53 -1.22 18.20
C ALA A 193 -12.07 -0.84 18.52
N ALA A 194 -11.82 -0.13 19.62
CA ALA A 194 -10.46 0.22 20.06
C ALA A 194 -9.64 -1.03 20.41
N GLY A 195 -10.22 -1.99 21.12
CA GLY A 195 -9.57 -3.28 21.40
C GLY A 195 -9.24 -4.08 20.13
N THR A 196 -10.16 -4.10 19.17
CA THR A 196 -9.93 -4.74 17.85
C THR A 196 -8.82 -4.05 17.08
N CYS A 197 -8.78 -2.72 17.07
CA CYS A 197 -7.68 -1.96 16.46
C CYS A 197 -6.34 -2.27 17.14
N ALA A 198 -6.30 -2.30 18.47
CA ALA A 198 -5.09 -2.66 19.21
C ALA A 198 -4.62 -4.07 18.85
N GLY A 199 -5.54 -5.03 18.73
CA GLY A 199 -5.24 -6.37 18.23
C GLY A 199 -4.66 -6.37 16.82
N ALA A 200 -5.19 -5.57 15.89
CA ALA A 200 -4.66 -5.44 14.53
C ALA A 200 -3.23 -4.86 14.52
N TRP A 201 -2.97 -3.82 15.33
CA TRP A 201 -1.64 -3.24 15.49
C TRP A 201 -0.63 -4.24 16.07
N LEU A 202 -1.00 -4.93 17.13
CA LEU A 202 -0.14 -5.95 17.78
C LEU A 202 0.14 -7.12 16.84
N CYS A 203 -0.87 -7.61 16.13
CA CYS A 203 -0.69 -8.67 15.14
C CYS A 203 0.25 -8.24 14.02
N SER A 204 0.04 -7.06 13.45
CA SER A 204 0.91 -6.51 12.40
C SER A 204 2.35 -6.31 12.90
N ALA A 205 2.53 -5.76 14.10
CA ALA A 205 3.85 -5.58 14.72
C ALA A 205 4.56 -6.91 14.95
N ALA A 206 3.87 -7.91 15.50
CA ALA A 206 4.43 -9.25 15.74
C ALA A 206 4.86 -9.92 14.43
N LEU A 207 4.05 -9.80 13.38
CA LEU A 207 4.33 -10.38 12.06
C LEU A 207 5.50 -9.68 11.35
N THR A 208 5.78 -8.42 11.63
CA THR A 208 6.89 -7.68 11.03
C THR A 208 8.12 -7.55 11.94
N LEU A 209 8.03 -8.06 13.17
CA LEU A 209 9.13 -8.02 14.15
C LEU A 209 10.44 -8.60 13.60
N PRO A 210 10.46 -9.76 12.91
CA PRO A 210 11.69 -10.28 12.33
C PRO A 210 12.39 -9.30 11.40
N LEU A 211 11.64 -8.51 10.61
CA LEU A 211 12.20 -7.49 9.73
C LEU A 211 12.82 -6.31 10.50
N ALA A 212 12.33 -6.02 11.69
CA ALA A 212 12.87 -4.98 12.56
C ALA A 212 14.12 -5.43 13.33
N LEU A 213 14.23 -6.74 13.64
CA LEU A 213 15.33 -7.28 14.44
C LEU A 213 16.55 -7.66 13.60
N GLN A 214 16.33 -8.11 12.38
CA GLN A 214 17.42 -8.56 11.50
C GLN A 214 18.09 -7.39 10.78
N GLN A 215 19.36 -7.60 10.41
CA GLN A 215 20.09 -6.63 9.60
C GLN A 215 19.47 -6.51 8.22
N GLN A 216 19.22 -5.28 7.80
CA GLN A 216 18.54 -4.96 6.55
C GLN A 216 19.44 -4.15 5.59
N SER A 217 20.50 -3.49 6.09
CA SER A 217 21.40 -2.74 5.22
C SER A 217 22.77 -3.40 5.10
N TYR A 218 23.23 -3.51 3.87
CA TYR A 218 24.51 -4.13 3.55
C TYR A 218 25.27 -3.31 2.50
N PRO A 219 26.58 -3.09 2.70
CA PRO A 219 27.44 -2.47 1.69
C PRO A 219 27.67 -3.46 0.52
N LEU A 220 27.66 -2.91 -0.70
CA LEU A 220 27.92 -3.67 -1.91
C LEU A 220 29.42 -3.62 -2.25
N LEU A 221 30.06 -4.77 -2.42
CA LEU A 221 31.48 -4.85 -2.71
C LEU A 221 31.79 -4.21 -4.07
N GLY A 222 32.80 -3.34 -4.10
CA GLY A 222 33.27 -2.67 -5.31
C GLY A 222 32.34 -1.58 -5.89
N ALA A 223 31.25 -1.20 -5.20
CA ALA A 223 30.32 -0.22 -5.71
C ALA A 223 30.23 1.08 -4.91
N GLY A 224 30.76 1.12 -3.67
CA GLY A 224 30.60 2.27 -2.77
C GLY A 224 29.14 2.57 -2.38
N LEU A 225 28.23 1.64 -2.62
CA LEU A 225 26.81 1.75 -2.32
C LEU A 225 26.45 0.87 -1.11
N THR A 226 25.53 1.36 -0.29
CA THR A 226 24.87 0.57 0.77
C THR A 226 23.43 0.35 0.37
N LEU A 227 22.99 -0.90 0.29
CA LEU A 227 21.61 -1.25 -0.06
C LEU A 227 20.78 -1.39 1.21
N CYS A 228 19.47 -1.08 1.14
CA CYS A 228 18.54 -1.28 2.23
C CYS A 228 17.39 -2.20 1.77
N HIS A 229 17.38 -3.44 2.27
CA HIS A 229 16.36 -4.48 2.06
C HIS A 229 16.26 -5.05 0.62
N ASP A 230 16.88 -4.46 -0.39
CA ASP A 230 16.75 -4.92 -1.78
C ASP A 230 17.59 -6.17 -2.06
N VAL A 231 18.72 -6.33 -1.38
CA VAL A 231 19.57 -7.51 -1.43
C VAL A 231 19.88 -7.97 -0.01
N LEU A 232 19.66 -9.23 0.26
CA LEU A 232 19.94 -9.85 1.55
C LEU A 232 20.90 -11.04 1.38
N PRO A 233 21.70 -11.36 2.42
CA PRO A 233 22.57 -12.50 2.41
C PRO A 233 21.80 -13.80 2.13
N ARG A 234 22.41 -14.72 1.39
CA ARG A 234 21.92 -16.10 1.29
C ARG A 234 22.27 -16.81 2.59
N HIS A 235 21.28 -17.24 3.35
CA HIS A 235 21.46 -18.01 4.58
C HIS A 235 21.30 -19.51 4.30
N GLU A 236 22.08 -20.33 5.00
CA GLU A 236 21.95 -21.80 4.94
C GLU A 236 20.64 -22.30 5.60
N ASP A 237 20.04 -21.48 6.50
CA ASP A 237 18.77 -21.78 7.19
C ASP A 237 17.53 -21.22 6.50
N ASP A 238 17.47 -21.28 5.19
CA ASP A 238 16.40 -20.68 4.38
C ASP A 238 14.98 -21.24 4.65
N GLY A 239 14.88 -22.41 5.33
CA GLY A 239 13.60 -23.01 5.71
C GLY A 239 12.76 -22.16 6.64
N PHE A 240 13.38 -21.50 7.63
CA PHE A 240 12.65 -20.64 8.58
C PHE A 240 11.94 -19.47 7.87
N TYR A 241 12.62 -18.80 6.95
CA TYR A 241 12.06 -17.66 6.22
C TYR A 241 10.91 -18.08 5.31
N PHE A 242 11.01 -19.22 4.65
CA PHE A 242 9.93 -19.74 3.83
C PHE A 242 8.65 -19.93 4.67
N TYR A 243 8.74 -20.69 5.78
CA TYR A 243 7.57 -20.89 6.65
C TYR A 243 7.07 -19.59 7.26
N TYR A 244 7.97 -18.69 7.67
CA TYR A 244 7.61 -17.37 8.18
C TYR A 244 6.76 -16.58 7.17
N PHE A 245 7.19 -16.51 5.91
CA PHE A 245 6.44 -15.77 4.89
C PHE A 245 5.15 -16.47 4.48
N VAL A 246 5.10 -17.78 4.44
CA VAL A 246 3.86 -18.53 4.22
C VAL A 246 2.86 -18.23 5.32
N VAL A 247 3.26 -18.25 6.60
CA VAL A 247 2.40 -17.90 7.72
C VAL A 247 1.98 -16.43 7.65
N LEU A 248 2.90 -15.52 7.39
CA LEU A 248 2.63 -14.10 7.25
C LEU A 248 1.61 -13.81 6.14
N ILE A 249 1.80 -14.35 4.95
CA ILE A 249 0.86 -14.17 3.83
C ILE A 249 -0.49 -14.82 4.16
N SER A 250 -0.49 -16.01 4.73
CA SER A 250 -1.74 -16.73 5.04
C SER A 250 -2.56 -16.01 6.11
N CYS A 251 -1.92 -15.62 7.23
CA CYS A 251 -2.61 -15.05 8.39
C CYS A 251 -2.87 -13.54 8.26
N ALA A 252 -1.93 -12.80 7.67
CA ALA A 252 -2.04 -11.34 7.59
C ALA A 252 -2.64 -10.82 6.28
N PHE A 253 -2.75 -11.66 5.26
CA PHE A 253 -3.29 -11.26 3.97
C PHE A 253 -4.43 -12.16 3.49
N LEU A 254 -4.21 -13.47 3.25
CA LEU A 254 -5.23 -14.33 2.63
C LEU A 254 -6.47 -14.49 3.51
N LEU A 255 -6.33 -14.77 4.80
CA LEU A 255 -7.46 -14.91 5.72
C LEU A 255 -8.23 -13.60 5.88
N PRO A 256 -7.61 -12.44 6.16
CA PRO A 256 -8.30 -11.16 6.18
C PRO A 256 -8.96 -10.79 4.86
N LEU A 257 -8.32 -11.04 3.71
CA LEU A 257 -8.90 -10.80 2.39
C LEU A 257 -10.15 -11.64 2.16
N LEU A 258 -10.15 -12.91 2.55
CA LEU A 258 -11.30 -13.79 2.46
C LEU A 258 -12.47 -13.28 3.32
N LEU A 259 -12.19 -12.94 4.59
CA LEU A 259 -13.19 -12.37 5.51
C LEU A 259 -13.77 -11.05 4.96
N LEU A 260 -12.92 -10.19 4.41
CA LEU A 260 -13.34 -8.94 3.79
C LEU A 260 -14.20 -9.19 2.55
N ALA A 261 -13.82 -10.12 1.69
CA ALA A 261 -14.58 -10.47 0.49
C ALA A 261 -15.95 -11.05 0.85
N LEU A 262 -16.02 -11.96 1.83
CA LEU A 262 -17.27 -12.54 2.31
C LEU A 262 -18.19 -11.49 2.95
N SER A 263 -17.66 -10.66 3.86
CA SER A 263 -18.44 -9.62 4.52
C SER A 263 -18.92 -8.55 3.54
N SER A 264 -18.04 -8.06 2.65
CA SER A 264 -18.41 -7.10 1.61
C SER A 264 -19.39 -7.67 0.61
N GLY A 265 -19.22 -8.92 0.20
CA GLY A 265 -20.17 -9.63 -0.68
C GLY A 265 -21.56 -9.80 -0.04
N ALA A 266 -21.61 -10.10 1.27
CA ALA A 266 -22.87 -10.19 2.00
C ALA A 266 -23.54 -8.80 2.13
N VAL A 267 -22.80 -7.75 2.46
CA VAL A 267 -23.30 -6.35 2.46
C VAL A 267 -23.87 -6.01 1.09
N LEU A 268 -23.12 -6.27 0.03
CA LEU A 268 -23.53 -5.98 -1.35
C LEU A 268 -24.83 -6.70 -1.73
N ARG A 269 -24.99 -7.98 -1.36
CA ARG A 269 -26.22 -8.74 -1.59
C ARG A 269 -27.43 -8.11 -0.89
N VAL A 270 -27.29 -7.69 0.37
CA VAL A 270 -28.37 -7.03 1.12
C VAL A 270 -28.73 -5.69 0.49
N LEU A 271 -27.74 -4.86 0.15
CA LEU A 271 -27.96 -3.55 -0.44
C LEU A 271 -28.60 -3.58 -1.82
N LEU A 272 -28.22 -4.58 -2.66
CA LEU A 272 -28.81 -4.76 -3.99
C LEU A 272 -30.28 -5.25 -3.93
N ARG A 273 -30.63 -6.08 -2.93
CA ARG A 273 -32.02 -6.50 -2.69
C ARG A 273 -32.91 -5.36 -2.18
N GLY A 274 -32.35 -4.36 -1.53
CA GLY A 274 -33.08 -3.19 -0.99
C GLY A 274 -33.46 -2.12 -2.03
N GLY A 275 -33.22 -2.36 -3.33
CA GLY A 275 -33.54 -1.43 -4.43
C GLY A 275 -32.59 -0.24 -4.51
N GLY A 276 -32.85 0.69 -5.44
CA GLY A 276 -31.97 1.81 -5.77
C GLY A 276 -31.61 2.78 -4.63
N ARG A 277 -32.32 2.72 -3.49
CA ARG A 277 -32.07 3.56 -2.31
C ARG A 277 -30.65 3.39 -1.74
N TYR A 278 -30.05 2.21 -1.86
CA TYR A 278 -28.75 1.88 -1.30
C TYR A 278 -27.62 1.78 -2.34
N GLY A 279 -27.89 2.16 -3.59
CA GLY A 279 -26.91 2.03 -4.68
C GLY A 279 -25.59 2.75 -4.43
N HIS A 280 -25.59 3.79 -3.61
CA HIS A 280 -24.37 4.53 -3.27
C HIS A 280 -23.48 3.76 -2.29
N ALA A 281 -24.05 3.17 -1.26
CA ALA A 281 -23.34 2.34 -0.29
C ALA A 281 -22.78 1.06 -0.97
N ALA A 282 -23.55 0.45 -1.88
CA ALA A 282 -23.11 -0.71 -2.66
C ALA A 282 -21.88 -0.41 -3.53
N LYS A 283 -21.89 0.73 -4.24
CA LYS A 283 -20.73 1.16 -5.07
C LYS A 283 -19.46 1.33 -4.25
N LEU A 284 -19.60 1.75 -3.03
CA LEU A 284 -18.47 1.96 -2.13
C LEU A 284 -17.89 0.68 -1.56
N THR A 285 -18.77 -0.21 -1.10
CA THR A 285 -18.32 -1.54 -0.67
C THR A 285 -17.59 -2.24 -1.81
N ALA A 286 -18.11 -2.12 -3.05
CA ALA A 286 -17.45 -2.62 -4.23
C ALA A 286 -16.11 -1.92 -4.50
N LEU A 287 -16.03 -0.60 -4.33
CA LEU A 287 -14.79 0.16 -4.51
C LEU A 287 -13.70 -0.29 -3.53
N VAL A 288 -14.02 -0.42 -2.23
CA VAL A 288 -13.07 -0.90 -1.22
C VAL A 288 -12.55 -2.29 -1.56
N LEU A 289 -13.43 -3.21 -1.97
CA LEU A 289 -13.00 -4.55 -2.37
C LEU A 289 -12.09 -4.52 -3.61
N VAL A 290 -12.44 -3.72 -4.61
CA VAL A 290 -11.66 -3.58 -5.84
C VAL A 290 -10.29 -2.96 -5.57
N THR A 291 -10.21 -1.89 -4.76
CA THR A 291 -8.93 -1.25 -4.41
C THR A 291 -8.01 -2.21 -3.67
N LEU A 292 -8.52 -2.99 -2.74
CA LEU A 292 -7.74 -4.01 -2.04
C LEU A 292 -7.20 -5.08 -2.99
N VAL A 293 -8.06 -5.62 -3.87
CA VAL A 293 -7.64 -6.63 -4.84
C VAL A 293 -6.59 -6.06 -5.79
N VAL A 294 -6.79 -4.86 -6.32
CA VAL A 294 -5.88 -4.24 -7.29
C VAL A 294 -4.53 -3.88 -6.67
N PHE A 295 -4.52 -3.34 -5.45
CA PHE A 295 -3.28 -2.84 -4.85
C PHE A 295 -2.51 -3.89 -4.06
N TYR A 296 -3.16 -4.84 -3.39
CA TYR A 296 -2.46 -5.77 -2.51
C TYR A 296 -2.28 -7.18 -3.09
N VAL A 297 -3.23 -7.69 -3.92
CA VAL A 297 -3.10 -9.05 -4.46
C VAL A 297 -1.85 -9.20 -5.33
N PRO A 298 -1.50 -8.28 -6.26
CA PRO A 298 -0.35 -8.47 -7.12
C PRO A 298 0.95 -8.62 -6.34
N SER A 299 1.21 -7.74 -5.36
CA SER A 299 2.45 -7.78 -4.56
C SER A 299 2.57 -9.06 -3.71
N ASN A 300 1.45 -9.53 -3.12
CA ASN A 300 1.47 -10.75 -2.31
C ASN A 300 1.56 -12.03 -3.16
N VAL A 301 0.93 -12.06 -4.35
CA VAL A 301 1.05 -13.18 -5.30
C VAL A 301 2.48 -13.27 -5.83
N LEU A 302 3.06 -12.14 -6.25
CA LEU A 302 4.45 -12.12 -6.72
C LEU A 302 5.45 -12.49 -5.63
N LEU A 303 5.20 -12.07 -4.39
CA LEU A 303 5.99 -12.48 -3.25
C LEU A 303 5.92 -14.01 -3.04
N LEU A 304 4.72 -14.59 -3.12
CA LEU A 304 4.54 -16.04 -3.00
C LEU A 304 5.23 -16.79 -4.15
N LEU A 305 5.09 -16.31 -5.38
CA LEU A 305 5.78 -16.89 -6.55
C LEU A 305 7.29 -16.77 -6.42
N HIS A 306 7.79 -15.66 -5.89
CA HIS A 306 9.21 -15.46 -5.65
C HIS A 306 9.79 -16.49 -4.65
N TYR A 307 9.03 -16.85 -3.61
CA TYR A 307 9.45 -17.87 -2.64
C TYR A 307 9.23 -19.30 -3.09
N SER A 308 8.22 -19.57 -3.91
CA SER A 308 7.91 -20.92 -4.38
C SER A 308 8.77 -21.39 -5.54
N SER A 309 9.47 -20.47 -6.21
CA SER A 309 10.32 -20.81 -7.35
C SER A 309 11.75 -21.06 -6.88
N PRO A 310 12.44 -22.12 -7.35
CA PRO A 310 13.85 -22.31 -7.07
C PRO A 310 14.64 -21.09 -7.57
N CYS A 311 15.73 -20.75 -6.89
CA CYS A 311 16.57 -19.58 -7.19
C CYS A 311 17.19 -19.66 -8.60
N SER A 312 16.39 -19.38 -9.62
CA SER A 312 16.78 -19.43 -11.03
C SER A 312 16.95 -18.02 -11.63
N ARG A 313 17.43 -17.94 -12.87
CA ARG A 313 17.64 -16.68 -13.63
C ARG A 313 16.36 -15.82 -13.77
N LEU A 314 15.17 -16.37 -13.56
CA LEU A 314 13.88 -15.67 -13.59
C LEU A 314 13.69 -14.70 -12.40
N HIS A 315 14.50 -14.84 -11.33
CA HIS A 315 14.37 -14.09 -10.08
C HIS A 315 14.49 -12.58 -10.24
N GLY A 316 15.38 -12.09 -11.06
CA GLY A 316 15.56 -10.64 -11.24
C GLY A 316 14.32 -9.95 -11.85
N ARG A 317 13.66 -10.58 -12.81
CA ARG A 317 12.45 -10.04 -13.44
C ARG A 317 11.24 -10.07 -12.51
N LEU A 318 11.06 -11.18 -11.78
CA LEU A 318 10.00 -11.29 -10.76
C LEU A 318 10.20 -10.27 -9.65
N TYR A 319 11.45 -10.03 -9.23
CA TYR A 319 11.74 -9.03 -8.21
C TYR A 319 11.40 -7.62 -8.66
N LEU A 320 11.72 -7.21 -9.89
CA LEU A 320 11.36 -5.89 -10.41
C LEU A 320 9.84 -5.69 -10.48
N SER A 321 9.11 -6.70 -10.96
CA SER A 321 7.64 -6.71 -10.99
C SER A 321 7.06 -6.63 -9.57
N TYR A 322 7.67 -7.34 -8.62
CA TYR A 322 7.31 -7.27 -7.20
C TYR A 322 7.52 -5.86 -6.63
N MET A 323 8.67 -5.21 -6.91
CA MET A 323 8.98 -3.86 -6.47
C MET A 323 7.98 -2.82 -7.00
N VAL A 324 7.62 -2.91 -8.28
CA VAL A 324 6.60 -2.04 -8.88
C VAL A 324 5.23 -2.28 -8.23
N SER A 325 4.84 -3.54 -8.04
CA SER A 325 3.58 -3.89 -7.36
C SER A 325 3.55 -3.40 -5.93
N LEU A 326 4.68 -3.47 -5.24
CA LEU A 326 4.83 -2.98 -3.88
C LEU A 326 4.72 -1.45 -3.82
N ALA A 327 5.28 -0.73 -4.80
CA ALA A 327 5.09 0.71 -4.93
C ALA A 327 3.62 1.06 -5.23
N LEU A 328 2.96 0.30 -6.10
CA LEU A 328 1.53 0.47 -6.39
C LEU A 328 0.65 0.18 -5.17
N SER A 329 1.02 -0.77 -4.32
CA SER A 329 0.24 -1.07 -3.11
C SER A 329 0.13 0.13 -2.15
N THR A 330 1.10 1.04 -2.14
CA THR A 330 1.06 2.25 -1.31
C THR A 330 -0.03 3.25 -1.73
N PHE A 331 -0.53 3.15 -2.97
CA PHE A 331 -1.67 3.96 -3.41
C PHE A 331 -2.97 3.66 -2.68
N ASN A 332 -3.07 2.53 -1.97
CA ASN A 332 -4.20 2.27 -1.08
C ASN A 332 -4.37 3.42 -0.07
N SER A 333 -3.28 3.95 0.50
CA SER A 333 -3.31 5.11 1.41
C SER A 333 -3.87 6.39 0.77
N CYS A 334 -3.85 6.48 -0.57
CA CYS A 334 -4.54 7.57 -1.30
C CYS A 334 -6.02 7.25 -1.56
N ALA A 335 -6.41 5.98 -1.55
CA ALA A 335 -7.79 5.53 -1.74
C ALA A 335 -8.59 5.55 -0.43
N ASP A 336 -7.97 5.33 0.72
CA ASP A 336 -8.60 5.26 2.03
C ASP A 336 -9.38 6.54 2.43
N PRO A 337 -8.95 7.77 2.11
CA PRO A 337 -9.76 8.98 2.32
C PRO A 337 -11.13 8.95 1.64
N PHE A 338 -11.28 8.24 0.53
CA PHE A 338 -12.60 8.02 -0.07
C PHE A 338 -13.46 7.09 0.78
N VAL A 339 -12.86 6.08 1.41
CA VAL A 339 -13.56 5.22 2.37
C VAL A 339 -14.09 6.07 3.53
N TYR A 340 -13.30 7.00 4.08
CA TYR A 340 -13.71 7.91 5.16
C TYR A 340 -14.91 8.78 4.77
N TYR A 341 -14.86 9.35 3.57
CA TYR A 341 -15.95 10.19 3.05
C TYR A 341 -17.28 9.44 2.99
N TYR A 342 -17.25 8.15 2.77
CA TYR A 342 -18.45 7.37 2.53
C TYR A 342 -18.93 6.59 3.75
N VAL A 343 -18.03 6.20 4.61
CA VAL A 343 -18.34 5.44 5.83
C VAL A 343 -18.89 6.37 6.93
N SER A 344 -18.39 7.61 7.03
CA SER A 344 -18.79 8.58 8.03
C SER A 344 -19.68 9.67 7.45
N GLU A 345 -20.97 9.69 7.85
CA GLU A 345 -21.91 10.77 7.47
C GLU A 345 -21.44 12.12 8.02
N ASP A 346 -20.95 12.13 9.24
CA ASP A 346 -20.39 13.33 9.88
C ASP A 346 -19.20 13.88 9.11
N PHE A 347 -18.30 13.02 8.62
CA PHE A 347 -17.16 13.44 7.80
C PHE A 347 -17.64 14.06 6.48
N ARG A 348 -18.60 13.41 5.82
CA ARG A 348 -19.20 13.88 4.56
C ARG A 348 -19.85 15.25 4.69
N GLU A 349 -20.65 15.47 5.76
CA GLU A 349 -21.29 16.76 6.00
C GLU A 349 -20.29 17.88 6.28
N LYS A 350 -19.24 17.57 7.04
CA LYS A 350 -18.22 18.56 7.42
C LYS A 350 -17.32 18.94 6.26
N VAL A 351 -16.94 17.99 5.43
CA VAL A 351 -16.21 18.27 4.16
C VAL A 351 -17.08 19.12 3.23
N LYS A 352 -18.36 18.76 3.05
CA LYS A 352 -19.29 19.57 2.24
C LYS A 352 -19.41 21.00 2.77
N ARG A 353 -19.60 21.19 4.08
CA ARG A 353 -19.70 22.52 4.70
C ARG A 353 -18.44 23.37 4.45
N LYS A 354 -17.24 22.80 4.53
CA LYS A 354 -15.98 23.54 4.32
C LYS A 354 -15.75 23.89 2.86
N VAL A 355 -15.98 22.96 1.94
CA VAL A 355 -15.82 23.17 0.50
C VAL A 355 -16.87 24.15 -0.05
N PHE A 356 -18.14 23.99 0.30
CA PHE A 356 -19.22 24.88 -0.21
C PHE A 356 -19.30 26.23 0.51
N ARG A 357 -18.91 26.36 1.80
CA ARG A 357 -18.78 27.66 2.45
C ARG A 357 -17.61 28.48 1.91
N GLY A 358 -16.49 27.83 1.55
CA GLY A 358 -15.39 28.49 0.84
C GLY A 358 -15.85 29.09 -0.50
N SER A 359 -16.59 28.33 -1.29
CA SER A 359 -17.12 28.78 -2.58
C SER A 359 -18.12 29.94 -2.45
N LYS A 360 -19.03 29.91 -1.47
CA LYS A 360 -19.98 31.03 -1.24
C LYS A 360 -19.30 32.31 -0.77
N LYS A 361 -18.27 32.25 0.08
CA LYS A 361 -17.51 33.46 0.49
C LYS A 361 -16.77 34.09 -0.70
N THR A 362 -16.20 33.30 -1.58
CA THR A 362 -15.52 33.81 -2.78
C THR A 362 -16.50 34.47 -3.76
N THR A 363 -17.70 33.89 -3.94
CA THR A 363 -18.73 34.44 -4.82
C THR A 363 -19.33 35.74 -4.28
N ILE A 364 -19.52 35.86 -2.96
CA ILE A 364 -20.02 37.08 -2.30
C ILE A 364 -18.96 38.19 -2.37
N SER A 365 -17.67 37.89 -2.16
CA SER A 365 -16.56 38.86 -2.29
C SER A 365 -16.45 39.41 -3.71
N LEU A 366 -16.64 38.59 -4.72
CA LEU A 366 -16.65 39.02 -6.14
C LEU A 366 -17.89 39.86 -6.51
N LYS A 367 -19.06 39.64 -5.90
CA LYS A 367 -20.24 40.47 -6.11
C LYS A 367 -20.12 41.83 -5.45
N THR A 368 -19.59 41.90 -4.24
CA THR A 368 -19.43 43.19 -3.50
C THR A 368 -18.41 44.08 -4.19
N SER A 369 -17.39 43.51 -4.86
CA SER A 369 -16.37 44.29 -5.59
C SER A 369 -16.89 44.85 -6.93
N LYS A 370 -18.03 44.35 -7.47
CA LYS A 370 -18.63 44.88 -8.70
C LYS A 370 -19.68 45.97 -8.47
N GLU A 371 -20.15 46.15 -7.24
CA GLU A 371 -21.21 47.15 -6.93
C GLU A 371 -20.66 48.51 -6.42
N THR A 372 -19.36 48.69 -6.31
CA THR A 372 -18.71 49.92 -5.84
C THR A 372 -18.10 50.80 -6.96
N LEU A 373 -18.65 50.81 -8.17
CA LEU A 373 -18.30 51.85 -9.13
C LEU A 373 -19.33 53.03 -9.01
N PRO A 374 -18.90 54.28 -8.69
CA PRO A 374 -19.80 55.40 -8.58
C PRO A 374 -20.32 55.78 -10.01
N ARG A 375 -21.63 55.82 -10.10
CA ARG A 375 -22.34 56.31 -11.30
C ARG A 375 -22.17 57.84 -11.36
N SER A 376 -21.29 58.30 -12.18
CA SER A 376 -21.18 59.74 -12.51
C SER A 376 -22.45 60.26 -13.10
N LYS A 377 -23.15 61.16 -12.38
CA LYS A 377 -24.25 61.95 -12.91
C LYS A 377 -23.66 63.16 -13.64
N HIS A 378 -23.71 63.18 -14.96
CA HIS A 378 -23.63 64.41 -15.74
C HIS A 378 -25.04 65.01 -15.80
N SER A 379 -25.22 66.12 -15.12
CA SER A 379 -26.34 67.04 -15.40
C SER A 379 -25.84 68.06 -16.45
N LEU A 380 -26.53 68.11 -17.56
CA LEU A 380 -26.45 69.22 -18.51
C LEU A 380 -27.58 70.22 -18.17
N VAL A 381 -27.17 71.47 -18.03
CA VAL A 381 -27.96 72.65 -18.40
C VAL A 381 -27.28 73.33 -19.49
#